data_5aef901ca2ecb53e6219982689e855fe
#
_entry.id   5aef901ca2ecb53e6219982689e855fe
#
_cell.length_a   1.000
_cell.length_b   1.000
_cell.length_c   1.000
_cell.angle_alpha   90.00
_cell.angle_beta   90.00
_cell.angle_gamma   90.00
#
_symmetry.space_group_name_H-M   'P 1'
#
loop_
_entity.id
_entity.type
_entity.pdbx_description
1 polymer ?
#
loop_
_entity_poly.entity_id
_entity_poly.type
_entity_poly.pdbx_seq_one_letter_code
_entity_poly.pdbx_strand_id
1 'polypeptide(L)'
;MISGERRANNANRAITNGLIALHIPVPLTTVQWADEYYYLPKESSYTPGKWETLPFQVAIMNAMGYELIRVVNLIKSARVGYTKMLLGVEGYFIEHKSRNSLLFQPTDSSAEDFMKSHVEPTIRDVPVLLELAPWFGRKHRDNTLTLKRFSSGVGFWCLGGAAAKNYREKSVDVVCYDELSSFEPDVEKEGSPTLLGDKRIEGSVWPKSIRGSTPKVKGSCQIEKAANESAHFMRFYVPCPHCGEEQYLKFGDGSTPFGLKWEKSKPETVYYLCEHNGCVIRQSELDQKAGRWICDNTGMWTRDGLAYFSASGEEVPPPRSITFHIWTAYSPFTTWIQI
;
A
#
# COMPACT_ATOMS: atom_id res chain seq x y z
N MET A 1 -8.92 -9.58 56.74
CA MET A 1 -9.65 -10.08 55.55
C MET A 1 -9.27 -9.34 54.24
N ILE A 2 -9.21 -8.01 54.22
CA ILE A 2 -8.87 -7.21 53.02
C ILE A 2 -7.50 -7.53 52.36
N SER A 3 -6.50 -8.06 53.11
CA SER A 3 -5.19 -8.37 52.57
C SER A 3 -5.12 -9.67 51.74
N GLY A 4 -6.04 -10.62 52.03
CA GLY A 4 -6.09 -11.90 51.33
C GLY A 4 -6.70 -11.78 49.91
N GLU A 5 -7.80 -11.06 49.83
CA GLU A 5 -8.50 -10.77 48.55
C GLU A 5 -7.63 -9.95 47.61
N ARG A 6 -6.90 -8.93 48.12
CA ARG A 6 -5.94 -8.16 47.29
C ARG A 6 -4.81 -9.01 46.72
N ARG A 7 -4.28 -9.96 47.52
CA ARG A 7 -3.24 -10.89 47.05
C ARG A 7 -3.77 -11.84 45.99
N ALA A 8 -4.98 -12.39 46.17
CA ALA A 8 -5.62 -13.26 45.20
C ALA A 8 -5.89 -12.52 43.88
N ASN A 9 -6.41 -11.27 43.94
CA ASN A 9 -6.65 -10.44 42.74
C ASN A 9 -5.35 -10.08 42.02
N ASN A 10 -4.27 -9.78 42.74
CA ASN A 10 -2.98 -9.51 42.15
C ASN A 10 -2.37 -10.76 41.51
N ALA A 11 -2.51 -11.92 42.12
CA ALA A 11 -2.05 -13.21 41.57
C ALA A 11 -2.86 -13.56 40.30
N ASN A 12 -4.18 -13.44 40.33
CA ASN A 12 -5.02 -13.68 39.16
C ASN A 12 -4.67 -12.73 38.01
N ARG A 13 -4.43 -11.45 38.31
CA ARG A 13 -4.02 -10.46 37.31
C ARG A 13 -2.64 -10.80 36.72
N ALA A 14 -1.68 -11.25 37.52
CA ALA A 14 -0.37 -11.68 37.06
C ALA A 14 -0.46 -12.93 36.16
N ILE A 15 -1.29 -13.91 36.55
CA ILE A 15 -1.55 -15.12 35.76
C ILE A 15 -2.23 -14.74 34.43
N THR A 16 -3.26 -13.91 34.47
CA THR A 16 -3.95 -13.46 33.24
C THR A 16 -2.99 -12.72 32.31
N ASN A 17 -2.19 -11.81 32.83
CA ASN A 17 -1.18 -11.10 32.04
C ASN A 17 -0.13 -12.06 31.47
N GLY A 18 0.29 -13.06 32.24
CA GLY A 18 1.22 -14.10 31.76
C GLY A 18 0.62 -14.96 30.65
N LEU A 19 -0.66 -15.34 30.77
CA LEU A 19 -1.37 -16.10 29.74
C LEU A 19 -1.58 -15.27 28.48
N ILE A 20 -1.90 -13.98 28.62
CA ILE A 20 -2.00 -13.04 27.45
C ILE A 20 -0.65 -12.92 26.75
N ALA A 21 0.46 -12.84 27.50
CA ALA A 21 1.82 -12.77 26.93
C ALA A 21 2.23 -14.06 26.20
N LEU A 22 1.61 -15.19 26.51
CA LEU A 22 1.81 -16.47 25.82
C LEU A 22 0.87 -16.66 24.64
N HIS A 23 -0.14 -15.79 24.49
CA HIS A 23 -1.04 -15.84 23.34
C HIS A 23 -0.31 -15.36 22.09
N ILE A 24 -0.05 -16.28 21.18
CA ILE A 24 0.43 -15.94 19.84
C ILE A 24 -0.82 -15.61 19.00
N PRO A 25 -1.00 -14.36 18.59
CA PRO A 25 -2.13 -14.03 17.73
C PRO A 25 -2.05 -14.82 16.42
N VAL A 26 -3.20 -15.21 15.89
CA VAL A 26 -3.27 -15.86 14.58
C VAL A 26 -2.59 -14.93 13.56
N PRO A 27 -1.62 -15.42 12.78
CA PRO A 27 -0.96 -14.59 11.79
C PRO A 27 -1.96 -14.14 10.73
N LEU A 28 -2.25 -12.84 10.72
CA LEU A 28 -3.11 -12.21 9.72
C LEU A 28 -2.29 -11.83 8.48
N THR A 29 -2.93 -11.87 7.32
CA THR A 29 -2.42 -11.18 6.14
C THR A 29 -2.65 -9.67 6.29
N THR A 30 -1.96 -8.87 5.47
CA THR A 30 -2.12 -7.42 5.50
C THR A 30 -3.58 -6.99 5.22
N VAL A 31 -4.23 -7.68 4.27
CA VAL A 31 -5.64 -7.42 3.93
C VAL A 31 -6.55 -7.81 5.08
N GLN A 32 -6.38 -8.97 5.68
CA GLN A 32 -7.18 -9.40 6.83
C GLN A 32 -7.05 -8.43 7.98
N TRP A 33 -5.82 -7.97 8.29
CA TRP A 33 -5.59 -6.97 9.33
C TRP A 33 -6.28 -5.64 9.00
N ALA A 34 -6.14 -5.17 7.76
CA ALA A 34 -6.73 -3.90 7.35
C ALA A 34 -8.27 -3.96 7.37
N ASP A 35 -8.88 -5.02 6.84
CA ASP A 35 -10.34 -5.19 6.83
C ASP A 35 -10.91 -5.38 8.25
N GLU A 36 -10.10 -5.83 9.21
CA GLU A 36 -10.53 -6.00 10.61
C GLU A 36 -10.37 -4.73 11.44
N TYR A 37 -9.22 -4.05 11.36
CA TYR A 37 -8.83 -2.99 12.30
C TYR A 37 -8.74 -1.60 11.72
N TYR A 38 -8.57 -1.44 10.39
CA TYR A 38 -8.26 -0.15 9.79
C TYR A 38 -9.52 0.69 9.58
N TYR A 39 -9.45 1.95 10.02
CA TYR A 39 -10.47 2.97 9.83
C TYR A 39 -9.91 4.15 9.05
N LEU A 40 -10.70 4.65 8.09
CA LEU A 40 -10.39 5.83 7.31
C LEU A 40 -10.82 7.10 8.05
N PRO A 41 -9.89 7.97 8.44
CA PRO A 41 -10.22 9.23 9.11
C PRO A 41 -11.05 10.17 8.22
N LYS A 42 -11.96 10.92 8.85
CA LYS A 42 -12.83 11.88 8.16
C LYS A 42 -12.04 13.01 7.48
N GLU A 43 -10.97 13.47 8.10
CA GLU A 43 -10.15 14.60 7.63
C GLU A 43 -9.41 14.30 6.34
N SER A 44 -9.09 13.05 6.08
CA SER A 44 -8.22 12.66 4.97
C SER A 44 -8.84 11.63 4.03
N SER A 45 -10.17 11.42 4.10
CA SER A 45 -10.84 10.39 3.30
C SER A 45 -12.14 10.91 2.69
N TYR A 46 -12.39 10.57 1.43
CA TYR A 46 -13.66 10.86 0.75
C TYR A 46 -14.81 10.06 1.36
N THR A 47 -14.52 8.82 1.79
CA THR A 47 -15.46 7.93 2.43
C THR A 47 -14.88 7.50 3.78
N PRO A 48 -15.14 8.26 4.85
CA PRO A 48 -14.67 7.89 6.18
C PRO A 48 -15.40 6.66 6.70
N GLY A 49 -14.75 5.87 7.54
CA GLY A 49 -15.34 4.67 8.13
C GLY A 49 -14.40 3.48 8.08
N LYS A 50 -14.97 2.30 8.30
CA LYS A 50 -14.21 1.05 8.24
C LYS A 50 -13.63 0.85 6.84
N TRP A 51 -12.37 0.41 6.78
CA TRP A 51 -11.72 0.05 5.53
C TRP A 51 -12.36 -1.20 4.93
N GLU A 52 -12.51 -1.21 3.63
CA GLU A 52 -12.90 -2.38 2.84
C GLU A 52 -11.94 -2.48 1.65
N THR A 53 -11.18 -3.57 1.59
CA THR A 53 -10.18 -3.75 0.54
C THR A 53 -10.84 -4.02 -0.80
N LEU A 54 -10.57 -3.18 -1.79
CA LEU A 54 -11.07 -3.37 -3.15
C LEU A 54 -10.36 -4.54 -3.85
N PRO A 55 -11.02 -5.24 -4.81
CA PRO A 55 -10.47 -6.43 -5.45
C PRO A 55 -9.06 -6.25 -6.03
N PHE A 56 -8.79 -5.13 -6.72
CA PHE A 56 -7.46 -4.86 -7.26
C PHE A 56 -6.41 -4.52 -6.17
N GLN A 57 -6.83 -4.10 -4.97
CA GLN A 57 -5.93 -3.74 -3.88
C GLN A 57 -5.44 -4.96 -3.10
N VAL A 58 -6.18 -6.07 -3.13
CA VAL A 58 -5.87 -7.28 -2.34
C VAL A 58 -4.44 -7.76 -2.58
N ALA A 59 -4.08 -8.04 -3.82
CA ALA A 59 -2.74 -8.54 -4.14
C ALA A 59 -1.65 -7.51 -3.86
N ILE A 60 -1.92 -6.22 -4.08
CA ILE A 60 -0.97 -5.13 -3.80
C ILE A 60 -0.66 -5.06 -2.31
N MET A 61 -1.69 -4.99 -1.46
CA MET A 61 -1.52 -4.85 -0.01
C MET A 61 -0.86 -6.10 0.59
N ASN A 62 -1.29 -7.28 0.19
CA ASN A 62 -0.66 -8.51 0.66
C ASN A 62 0.81 -8.62 0.22
N ALA A 63 1.15 -8.29 -1.03
CA ALA A 63 2.54 -8.26 -1.48
C ALA A 63 3.40 -7.26 -0.68
N MET A 64 2.84 -6.10 -0.30
CA MET A 64 3.51 -5.13 0.56
C MET A 64 3.82 -5.70 1.96
N GLY A 65 2.96 -6.53 2.52
CA GLY A 65 3.18 -7.17 3.83
C GLY A 65 3.88 -8.54 3.77
N TYR A 66 3.97 -9.17 2.60
CA TYR A 66 4.49 -10.53 2.47
C TYR A 66 6.03 -10.56 2.52
N GLU A 67 6.57 -11.29 3.45
CA GLU A 67 7.99 -11.26 3.82
C GLU A 67 8.93 -11.71 2.70
N LEU A 68 8.50 -12.63 1.85
CA LEU A 68 9.32 -13.16 0.75
C LEU A 68 9.49 -12.15 -0.42
N ILE A 69 8.62 -11.13 -0.50
CA ILE A 69 8.70 -10.07 -1.50
C ILE A 69 9.43 -8.88 -0.88
N ARG A 70 10.64 -8.60 -1.33
CA ARG A 70 11.47 -7.50 -0.80
C ARG A 70 11.07 -6.14 -1.35
N VAL A 71 10.78 -6.04 -2.64
CA VAL A 71 10.49 -4.77 -3.32
C VAL A 71 9.12 -4.82 -3.98
N VAL A 72 8.28 -3.85 -3.63
CA VAL A 72 6.97 -3.66 -4.27
C VAL A 72 6.91 -2.26 -4.87
N ASN A 73 6.79 -2.19 -6.18
CA ASN A 73 6.56 -0.93 -6.89
C ASN A 73 5.09 -0.83 -7.29
N LEU A 74 4.50 0.35 -7.16
CA LEU A 74 3.17 0.64 -7.65
C LEU A 74 3.19 1.86 -8.59
N ILE A 75 3.04 1.61 -9.88
CA ILE A 75 2.71 2.63 -10.86
C ILE A 75 1.20 2.84 -10.81
N LYS A 76 0.78 4.03 -10.45
CA LYS A 76 -0.63 4.32 -10.23
C LYS A 76 -1.05 5.64 -10.88
N SER A 77 -2.32 5.77 -11.20
CA SER A 77 -2.94 7.07 -11.41
C SER A 77 -3.63 7.57 -10.13
N ALA A 78 -4.29 8.71 -10.21
CA ALA A 78 -5.06 9.26 -9.10
C ALA A 78 -6.24 8.34 -8.71
N ARG A 79 -6.74 8.48 -7.48
CA ARG A 79 -7.97 7.88 -6.94
C ARG A 79 -8.02 6.36 -6.87
N VAL A 80 -6.86 5.68 -6.85
CA VAL A 80 -6.79 4.22 -6.62
C VAL A 80 -6.55 3.85 -5.15
N GLY A 81 -6.42 4.85 -4.28
CA GLY A 81 -6.32 4.65 -2.82
C GLY A 81 -4.93 4.31 -2.31
N TYR A 82 -3.85 4.56 -3.06
CA TYR A 82 -2.48 4.17 -2.66
C TYR A 82 -2.07 4.65 -1.27
N THR A 83 -2.19 5.94 -0.99
CA THR A 83 -1.81 6.49 0.33
C THR A 83 -2.56 5.83 1.48
N LYS A 84 -3.83 5.44 1.26
CA LYS A 84 -4.62 4.73 2.27
C LYS A 84 -4.20 3.27 2.41
N MET A 85 -3.90 2.57 1.29
CA MET A 85 -3.27 1.25 1.34
C MET A 85 -1.96 1.31 2.12
N LEU A 86 -1.10 2.29 1.84
CA LEU A 86 0.18 2.44 2.51
C LEU A 86 0.03 2.63 4.03
N LEU A 87 -0.92 3.48 4.47
CA LEU A 87 -1.20 3.68 5.90
C LEU A 87 -1.75 2.42 6.58
N GLY A 88 -2.61 1.66 5.89
CA GLY A 88 -3.09 0.35 6.39
C GLY A 88 -1.95 -0.66 6.53
N VAL A 89 -1.03 -0.70 5.56
CA VAL A 89 0.17 -1.55 5.60
C VAL A 89 1.12 -1.11 6.71
N GLU A 90 1.31 0.19 6.93
CA GLU A 90 2.11 0.71 8.05
C GLU A 90 1.48 0.34 9.40
N GLY A 91 0.16 0.46 9.54
CA GLY A 91 -0.56 0.01 10.74
C GLY A 91 -0.32 -1.47 11.03
N TYR A 92 -0.39 -2.31 10.00
CA TYR A 92 -0.05 -3.74 10.09
C TYR A 92 1.40 -3.98 10.54
N PHE A 93 2.37 -3.23 10.00
CA PHE A 93 3.75 -3.35 10.43
C PHE A 93 3.96 -2.89 11.88
N ILE A 94 3.30 -1.83 12.31
CA ILE A 94 3.41 -1.29 13.67
C ILE A 94 2.83 -2.27 14.70
N GLU A 95 1.61 -2.71 14.49
CA GLU A 95 0.86 -3.50 15.47
C GLU A 95 1.14 -4.99 15.33
N HIS A 96 0.93 -5.56 14.13
CA HIS A 96 0.95 -7.01 13.94
C HIS A 96 2.35 -7.58 13.77
N LYS A 97 3.23 -6.86 13.07
CA LYS A 97 4.61 -7.32 12.79
C LYS A 97 5.67 -6.72 13.70
N SER A 98 5.34 -5.70 14.47
CA SER A 98 6.27 -4.98 15.36
C SER A 98 7.56 -4.56 14.65
N ARG A 99 7.44 -3.89 13.48
CA ARG A 99 8.57 -3.50 12.62
C ARG A 99 8.76 -2.00 12.58
N ASN A 100 10.03 -1.59 12.67
CA ASN A 100 10.42 -0.21 12.44
C ASN A 100 10.25 0.17 10.98
N SER A 101 9.69 1.34 10.71
CA SER A 101 9.47 1.82 9.35
C SER A 101 9.85 3.28 9.14
N LEU A 102 10.25 3.59 7.92
CA LEU A 102 10.66 4.91 7.48
C LEU A 102 9.93 5.25 6.17
N LEU A 103 9.01 6.21 6.25
CA LEU A 103 8.30 6.75 5.10
C LEU A 103 8.99 8.01 4.61
N PHE A 104 9.29 8.07 3.33
CA PHE A 104 9.77 9.27 2.66
C PHE A 104 8.66 9.96 1.88
N GLN A 105 8.53 11.27 2.09
CA GLN A 105 7.79 12.22 1.26
C GLN A 105 8.79 13.06 0.44
N PRO A 106 8.38 13.72 -0.64
CA PRO A 106 9.33 14.48 -1.47
C PRO A 106 10.14 15.53 -0.71
N THR A 107 9.53 16.25 0.24
CA THR A 107 10.14 17.31 1.02
C THR A 107 9.85 17.19 2.51
N ASP A 108 10.63 17.87 3.37
CA ASP A 108 10.39 17.89 4.82
C ASP A 108 9.01 18.50 5.15
N SER A 109 8.60 19.57 4.45
CA SER A 109 7.26 20.15 4.65
C SER A 109 6.15 19.18 4.27
N SER A 110 6.29 18.46 3.16
CA SER A 110 5.33 17.41 2.77
C SER A 110 5.26 16.28 3.80
N ALA A 111 6.40 15.92 4.40
CA ALA A 111 6.45 14.90 5.45
C ALA A 111 5.73 15.35 6.73
N GLU A 112 5.92 16.61 7.15
CA GLU A 112 5.21 17.18 8.30
C GLU A 112 3.69 17.26 8.06
N ASP A 113 3.29 17.70 6.86
CA ASP A 113 1.87 17.78 6.50
C ASP A 113 1.24 16.39 6.41
N PHE A 114 1.97 15.41 5.88
CA PHE A 114 1.53 14.00 5.86
C PHE A 114 1.36 13.45 7.28
N MET A 115 2.30 13.74 8.18
CA MET A 115 2.23 13.32 9.57
C MET A 115 0.95 13.86 10.25
N LYS A 116 0.64 15.16 10.07
CA LYS A 116 -0.52 15.82 10.68
C LYS A 116 -1.84 15.39 10.06
N SER A 117 -1.90 15.31 8.72
CA SER A 117 -3.17 15.14 8.00
C SER A 117 -3.54 13.68 7.74
N HIS A 118 -2.56 12.76 7.82
CA HIS A 118 -2.78 11.35 7.52
C HIS A 118 -2.40 10.42 8.67
N VAL A 119 -1.18 10.53 9.21
CA VAL A 119 -0.67 9.58 10.22
C VAL A 119 -1.36 9.78 11.57
N GLU A 120 -1.40 11.01 12.09
CA GLU A 120 -2.01 11.30 13.38
C GLU A 120 -3.52 10.96 13.41
N PRO A 121 -4.33 11.35 12.40
CA PRO A 121 -5.72 10.90 12.35
C PRO A 121 -5.87 9.40 12.25
N THR A 122 -4.99 8.70 11.52
CA THR A 122 -5.00 7.23 11.44
C THR A 122 -4.73 6.59 12.81
N ILE A 123 -3.72 7.07 13.55
CA ILE A 123 -3.44 6.56 14.91
C ILE A 123 -4.61 6.81 15.85
N ARG A 124 -5.27 7.98 15.76
CA ARG A 124 -6.44 8.33 16.58
C ARG A 124 -7.64 7.41 16.32
N ASP A 125 -7.92 7.14 15.04
CA ASP A 125 -9.14 6.48 14.60
C ASP A 125 -9.05 4.95 14.50
N VAL A 126 -7.82 4.40 14.60
CA VAL A 126 -7.57 2.95 14.63
C VAL A 126 -7.30 2.51 16.07
N PRO A 127 -8.25 1.86 16.76
CA PRO A 127 -8.16 1.58 18.19
C PRO A 127 -6.88 0.83 18.60
N VAL A 128 -6.49 -0.19 17.86
CA VAL A 128 -5.28 -0.99 18.15
C VAL A 128 -3.99 -0.18 18.03
N LEU A 129 -3.94 0.84 17.16
CA LEU A 129 -2.80 1.76 17.09
C LEU A 129 -2.82 2.80 18.21
N LEU A 130 -4.01 3.28 18.57
CA LEU A 130 -4.18 4.24 19.66
C LEU A 130 -3.76 3.63 21.00
N GLU A 131 -4.08 2.36 21.26
CA GLU A 131 -3.64 1.62 22.44
C GLU A 131 -2.10 1.53 22.54
N LEU A 132 -1.42 1.43 21.43
CA LEU A 132 0.04 1.43 21.37
C LEU A 132 0.66 2.83 21.49
N ALA A 133 -0.16 3.90 21.48
CA ALA A 133 0.26 5.29 21.49
C ALA A 133 -0.16 6.04 22.79
N PRO A 134 0.37 5.68 23.98
CA PRO A 134 -0.04 6.26 25.27
C PRO A 134 0.28 7.77 25.39
N TRP A 135 1.09 8.30 24.51
CA TRP A 135 1.46 9.70 24.38
C TRP A 135 0.51 10.50 23.48
N PHE A 136 -0.46 9.84 22.84
CA PHE A 136 -1.33 10.51 21.88
C PHE A 136 -2.06 11.71 22.54
N GLY A 137 -2.15 12.83 21.81
CA GLY A 137 -2.73 14.08 22.30
C GLY A 137 -1.88 14.85 23.33
N ARG A 138 -0.65 14.42 23.60
CA ARG A 138 0.27 15.04 24.57
C ARG A 138 1.58 15.44 23.91
N LYS A 139 2.23 16.49 24.45
CA LYS A 139 3.63 16.79 24.10
C LYS A 139 4.53 15.72 24.73
N HIS A 140 5.18 14.92 23.91
CA HIS A 140 6.02 13.82 24.34
C HIS A 140 7.21 13.63 23.37
N ARG A 141 8.36 13.16 23.89
CA ARG A 141 9.55 12.90 23.09
C ARG A 141 9.31 11.85 21.99
N ASP A 142 8.41 10.89 22.22
CA ASP A 142 8.06 9.83 21.30
C ASP A 142 6.90 10.23 20.34
N ASN A 143 6.46 11.50 20.40
CA ASN A 143 5.40 12.08 19.58
C ASN A 143 5.88 13.40 18.97
N THR A 144 6.63 13.31 17.89
CA THR A 144 7.11 14.49 17.14
C THR A 144 6.51 14.49 15.72
N LEU A 145 6.76 15.57 14.97
CA LEU A 145 6.34 15.68 13.57
C LEU A 145 7.10 14.71 12.62
N THR A 146 8.19 14.12 13.08
CA THR A 146 9.03 13.23 12.26
C THR A 146 9.13 11.82 12.81
N LEU A 147 8.64 11.58 14.03
CA LEU A 147 8.72 10.28 14.70
C LEU A 147 7.48 10.02 15.55
N LYS A 148 6.93 8.83 15.42
CA LYS A 148 5.98 8.22 16.35
C LYS A 148 6.61 6.94 16.89
N ARG A 149 6.83 6.86 18.22
CA ARG A 149 7.36 5.65 18.86
C ARG A 149 6.30 5.03 19.75
N PHE A 150 5.93 3.82 19.42
CA PHE A 150 4.86 3.07 20.07
C PHE A 150 5.35 2.37 21.35
N SER A 151 4.42 1.97 22.23
CA SER A 151 4.73 1.30 23.50
C SER A 151 5.39 -0.07 23.30
N SER A 152 5.22 -0.69 22.14
CA SER A 152 5.94 -1.89 21.69
C SER A 152 7.44 -1.67 21.42
N GLY A 153 7.91 -0.41 21.45
CA GLY A 153 9.26 -0.02 21.05
C GLY A 153 9.43 0.29 19.56
N VAL A 154 8.42 0.01 18.75
CA VAL A 154 8.42 0.26 17.31
C VAL A 154 8.46 1.76 17.02
N GLY A 155 9.31 2.17 16.09
CA GLY A 155 9.41 3.54 15.58
C GLY A 155 8.88 3.64 14.15
N PHE A 156 8.05 4.64 13.92
CA PHE A 156 7.62 5.09 12.59
C PHE A 156 8.18 6.49 12.34
N TRP A 157 9.00 6.64 11.31
CA TRP A 157 9.54 7.93 10.87
C TRP A 157 8.90 8.38 9.57
N CYS A 158 8.59 9.68 9.48
CA CYS A 158 8.18 10.31 8.22
C CYS A 158 9.11 11.50 7.94
N LEU A 159 9.86 11.45 6.85
CA LEU A 159 10.94 12.37 6.53
C LEU A 159 10.87 12.84 5.08
N GLY A 160 11.43 14.01 4.79
CA GLY A 160 11.60 14.50 3.43
C GLY A 160 12.77 13.82 2.71
N GLY A 161 12.57 13.45 1.45
CA GLY A 161 13.57 12.77 0.63
C GLY A 161 14.55 13.71 -0.09
N ALA A 162 14.47 15.03 0.10
CA ALA A 162 15.35 15.98 -0.58
C ALA A 162 16.72 16.14 0.09
N ALA A 163 16.85 15.81 1.38
CA ALA A 163 18.07 16.02 2.16
C ALA A 163 18.76 14.70 2.49
N ALA A 164 20.05 14.58 2.15
CA ALA A 164 20.85 13.38 2.40
C ALA A 164 20.93 12.98 3.88
N LYS A 165 20.89 13.97 4.80
CA LYS A 165 20.86 13.74 6.26
C LYS A 165 19.70 12.83 6.69
N ASN A 166 18.54 12.87 5.99
CA ASN A 166 17.35 12.11 6.33
C ASN A 166 17.49 10.60 6.01
N TYR A 167 18.47 10.25 5.18
CA TYR A 167 18.83 8.87 4.84
C TYR A 167 19.91 8.27 5.74
N ARG A 168 20.37 9.02 6.76
CA ARG A 168 21.46 8.58 7.63
C ARG A 168 20.93 8.13 9.01
N GLU A 169 21.75 7.39 9.76
CA GLU A 169 21.59 7.07 11.18
C GLU A 169 20.35 6.26 11.57
N LYS A 170 19.59 5.74 10.61
CA LYS A 170 18.42 4.92 10.89
C LYS A 170 18.62 3.51 10.35
N SER A 171 18.26 2.52 11.17
CA SER A 171 18.13 1.14 10.75
C SER A 171 16.68 0.73 10.98
N VAL A 172 16.01 0.35 9.92
CA VAL A 172 14.59 0.01 9.91
C VAL A 172 14.36 -1.31 9.16
N ASP A 173 13.18 -1.87 9.28
CA ASP A 173 12.78 -3.08 8.57
C ASP A 173 12.07 -2.75 7.26
N VAL A 174 11.36 -1.63 7.24
CA VAL A 174 10.52 -1.19 6.13
C VAL A 174 10.90 0.22 5.73
N VAL A 175 11.07 0.44 4.43
CA VAL A 175 11.19 1.76 3.83
C VAL A 175 10.10 1.96 2.80
N CYS A 176 9.41 3.10 2.89
CA CYS A 176 8.31 3.46 2.00
C CYS A 176 8.57 4.79 1.32
N TYR A 177 8.10 4.92 0.07
CA TYR A 177 8.17 6.15 -0.70
C TYR A 177 6.79 6.48 -1.25
N ASP A 178 6.24 7.62 -0.85
CA ASP A 178 5.02 8.14 -1.45
C ASP A 178 5.37 9.27 -2.44
N GLU A 179 4.70 9.27 -3.59
CA GLU A 179 4.95 10.19 -4.70
C GLU A 179 6.43 10.22 -5.19
N LEU A 180 7.04 9.03 -5.33
CA LEU A 180 8.44 8.86 -5.71
C LEU A 180 8.85 9.65 -6.98
N SER A 181 7.94 9.85 -7.93
CA SER A 181 8.20 10.67 -9.14
C SER A 181 8.39 12.14 -8.86
N SER A 182 8.11 12.60 -7.63
CA SER A 182 8.31 13.99 -7.18
C SER A 182 9.64 14.21 -6.46
N PHE A 183 10.41 13.14 -6.26
CA PHE A 183 11.74 13.24 -5.65
C PHE A 183 12.77 13.67 -6.69
N GLU A 184 13.82 14.34 -6.22
CA GLU A 184 14.99 14.60 -7.06
C GLU A 184 15.65 13.28 -7.49
N PRO A 185 16.15 13.19 -8.73
CA PRO A 185 16.79 11.96 -9.23
C PRO A 185 18.08 11.60 -8.48
N ASP A 186 18.74 12.58 -7.90
CA ASP A 186 19.97 12.44 -7.12
C ASP A 186 19.90 13.35 -5.88
N VAL A 187 20.10 12.78 -4.72
CA VAL A 187 20.00 13.47 -3.44
C VAL A 187 21.38 14.02 -3.08
N GLU A 188 21.59 15.34 -3.25
CA GLU A 188 22.83 16.03 -2.89
C GLU A 188 24.10 15.37 -3.45
N LYS A 189 24.05 14.74 -4.59
CA LYS A 189 25.13 13.99 -5.26
C LYS A 189 25.57 12.72 -4.51
N GLU A 190 24.73 12.17 -3.63
CA GLU A 190 24.99 10.91 -2.90
C GLU A 190 24.32 9.69 -3.55
N GLY A 191 23.42 9.90 -4.51
CA GLY A 191 22.73 8.86 -5.23
C GLY A 191 21.20 8.98 -5.24
N SER A 192 20.54 8.02 -5.85
CA SER A 192 19.07 8.06 -5.95
C SER A 192 18.40 7.86 -4.59
N PRO A 193 17.20 8.43 -4.38
CA PRO A 193 16.45 8.26 -3.13
C PRO A 193 16.27 6.79 -2.74
N THR A 194 15.95 5.93 -3.71
CA THR A 194 15.73 4.50 -3.46
C THR A 194 17.01 3.77 -3.09
N LEU A 195 18.15 4.13 -3.69
CA LEU A 195 19.44 3.57 -3.31
C LEU A 195 19.79 3.92 -1.86
N LEU A 196 19.65 5.19 -1.48
CA LEU A 196 20.00 5.68 -0.14
C LEU A 196 19.06 5.13 0.93
N GLY A 197 17.76 5.10 0.66
CA GLY A 197 16.77 4.59 1.60
C GLY A 197 16.84 3.09 1.77
N ASP A 198 17.03 2.32 0.70
CA ASP A 198 17.12 0.85 0.78
C ASP A 198 18.36 0.37 1.54
N LYS A 199 19.40 1.21 1.69
CA LYS A 199 20.51 0.93 2.61
C LYS A 199 20.09 0.90 4.07
N ARG A 200 18.95 1.49 4.41
CA ARG A 200 18.44 1.51 5.80
C ARG A 200 17.83 0.18 6.22
N ILE A 201 17.46 -0.68 5.26
CA ILE A 201 16.88 -1.99 5.47
C ILE A 201 17.84 -3.16 5.20
N GLU A 202 19.09 -2.89 4.78
CA GLU A 202 20.05 -3.95 4.43
C GLU A 202 20.35 -4.91 5.58
N GLY A 203 20.36 -4.41 6.81
CA GLY A 203 20.60 -5.21 8.03
C GLY A 203 19.36 -5.89 8.61
N SER A 204 18.18 -5.67 8.04
CA SER A 204 16.96 -6.30 8.53
C SER A 204 16.88 -7.77 8.14
N VAL A 205 16.28 -8.57 9.00
CA VAL A 205 15.94 -9.98 8.69
C VAL A 205 14.83 -10.03 7.63
N TRP A 206 13.94 -9.04 7.64
CA TRP A 206 12.77 -8.95 6.77
C TRP A 206 12.73 -7.61 6.00
N PRO A 207 13.72 -7.33 5.15
CA PRO A 207 13.83 -6.04 4.49
C PRO A 207 12.69 -5.84 3.50
N LYS A 208 12.02 -4.66 3.60
CA LYS A 208 10.91 -4.30 2.74
C LYS A 208 11.08 -2.89 2.18
N SER A 209 10.99 -2.74 0.85
CA SER A 209 10.95 -1.46 0.12
C SER A 209 9.63 -1.34 -0.63
N ILE A 210 8.83 -0.33 -0.29
CA ILE A 210 7.53 -0.06 -0.91
C ILE A 210 7.60 1.29 -1.61
N ARG A 211 7.35 1.32 -2.91
CA ARG A 211 7.53 2.50 -3.75
C ARG A 211 6.27 2.75 -4.56
N GLY A 212 5.66 3.92 -4.43
CA GLY A 212 4.46 4.24 -5.20
C GLY A 212 4.46 5.65 -5.74
N SER A 213 3.97 5.81 -6.95
CA SER A 213 3.79 7.13 -7.56
C SER A 213 2.94 7.11 -8.81
N THR A 214 2.41 8.29 -9.14
CA THR A 214 1.91 8.60 -10.47
C THR A 214 3.11 8.97 -11.36
N PRO A 215 3.31 8.35 -12.54
CA PRO A 215 4.35 8.74 -13.47
C PRO A 215 4.18 10.18 -13.94
N LYS A 216 5.28 10.94 -14.06
CA LYS A 216 5.26 12.33 -14.53
C LYS A 216 5.77 12.47 -15.97
N VAL A 217 6.95 11.91 -16.23
CA VAL A 217 7.61 12.02 -17.55
C VAL A 217 8.07 10.64 -17.97
N LYS A 218 7.59 10.19 -19.13
CA LYS A 218 7.95 8.88 -19.69
C LYS A 218 9.46 8.74 -19.87
N GLY A 219 10.02 7.62 -19.39
CA GLY A 219 11.42 7.25 -19.56
C GLY A 219 12.42 7.91 -18.58
N SER A 220 12.03 8.98 -17.86
CA SER A 220 12.91 9.63 -16.88
C SER A 220 12.38 9.57 -15.44
N CYS A 221 11.16 9.15 -15.29
CA CYS A 221 10.45 9.12 -14.03
C CYS A 221 11.03 8.07 -13.07
N GLN A 222 11.23 8.42 -11.81
CA GLN A 222 11.84 7.54 -10.81
C GLN A 222 11.05 6.26 -10.58
N ILE A 223 9.70 6.32 -10.58
CA ILE A 223 8.88 5.11 -10.41
C ILE A 223 8.97 4.19 -11.63
N GLU A 224 9.12 4.73 -12.84
CA GLU A 224 9.34 3.90 -14.04
C GLU A 224 10.72 3.24 -14.02
N LYS A 225 11.76 3.94 -13.54
CA LYS A 225 13.09 3.33 -13.34
C LYS A 225 13.02 2.20 -12.34
N ALA A 226 12.37 2.42 -11.19
CA ALA A 226 12.18 1.39 -10.17
C ALA A 226 11.38 0.19 -10.70
N ALA A 227 10.38 0.44 -11.54
CA ALA A 227 9.60 -0.61 -12.19
C ALA A 227 10.44 -1.45 -13.18
N ASN A 228 11.32 -0.80 -13.95
CA ASN A 228 12.20 -1.45 -14.91
C ASN A 228 13.29 -2.31 -14.23
N GLU A 229 13.60 -2.07 -12.96
CA GLU A 229 14.47 -2.92 -12.15
C GLU A 229 13.80 -4.24 -11.74
N SER A 230 12.46 -4.34 -11.86
CA SER A 230 11.68 -5.53 -11.55
C SER A 230 11.41 -6.35 -12.81
N ALA A 231 11.68 -7.66 -12.75
CA ALA A 231 11.37 -8.58 -13.84
C ALA A 231 9.85 -8.85 -14.01
N HIS A 232 9.04 -8.48 -13.01
CA HIS A 232 7.63 -8.82 -12.96
C HIS A 232 6.78 -7.55 -12.97
N PHE A 233 6.27 -7.20 -14.15
CA PHE A 233 5.37 -6.08 -14.35
C PHE A 233 3.93 -6.60 -14.48
N MET A 234 3.10 -6.34 -13.47
CA MET A 234 1.77 -6.91 -13.31
C MET A 234 0.68 -5.92 -13.73
N ARG A 235 -0.28 -6.39 -14.50
CA ARG A 235 -1.51 -5.68 -14.84
C ARG A 235 -2.73 -6.41 -14.30
N PHE A 236 -3.75 -5.65 -13.92
CA PHE A 236 -4.99 -6.22 -13.39
C PHE A 236 -5.94 -6.55 -14.53
N TYR A 237 -6.14 -7.86 -14.76
CA TYR A 237 -7.06 -8.37 -15.76
C TYR A 237 -8.40 -8.68 -15.14
N VAL A 238 -9.47 -8.33 -15.84
CA VAL A 238 -10.85 -8.60 -15.46
C VAL A 238 -11.58 -9.29 -16.61
N PRO A 239 -12.47 -10.27 -16.34
CA PRO A 239 -13.26 -10.88 -17.40
C PRO A 239 -14.28 -9.88 -17.96
N CYS A 240 -14.47 -9.92 -19.25
CA CYS A 240 -15.56 -9.20 -19.90
C CYS A 240 -16.90 -9.79 -19.44
N PRO A 241 -17.85 -8.97 -18.93
CA PRO A 241 -19.15 -9.48 -18.45
C PRO A 241 -20.01 -10.14 -19.51
N HIS A 242 -19.69 -9.93 -20.79
CA HIS A 242 -20.50 -10.44 -21.92
C HIS A 242 -19.87 -11.63 -22.62
N CYS A 243 -18.54 -11.66 -22.82
CA CYS A 243 -17.88 -12.77 -23.53
C CYS A 243 -16.97 -13.62 -22.63
N GLY A 244 -16.70 -13.19 -21.40
CA GLY A 244 -15.85 -13.93 -20.45
C GLY A 244 -14.34 -13.79 -20.66
N GLU A 245 -13.89 -13.21 -21.80
CA GLU A 245 -12.46 -13.05 -22.07
C GLU A 245 -11.80 -12.05 -21.13
N GLU A 246 -10.63 -12.40 -20.61
CA GLU A 246 -9.88 -11.54 -19.68
C GLU A 246 -9.13 -10.44 -20.41
N GLN A 247 -9.23 -9.22 -19.91
CA GLN A 247 -8.54 -8.05 -20.44
C GLN A 247 -8.16 -7.08 -19.33
N TYR A 248 -7.03 -6.36 -19.48
CA TYR A 248 -6.81 -5.19 -18.64
C TYR A 248 -7.40 -3.94 -19.31
N LEU A 249 -7.96 -3.04 -18.50
CA LEU A 249 -8.61 -1.85 -19.05
C LEU A 249 -7.57 -0.90 -19.65
N LYS A 250 -7.79 -0.47 -20.89
CA LYS A 250 -6.94 0.47 -21.64
C LYS A 250 -7.74 1.75 -21.87
N PHE A 251 -7.05 2.90 -21.90
CA PHE A 251 -7.73 4.15 -22.25
C PHE A 251 -8.26 4.09 -23.69
N GLY A 252 -7.39 3.68 -24.62
CA GLY A 252 -7.67 3.73 -26.04
C GLY A 252 -7.66 5.18 -26.54
N ASP A 253 -7.22 5.39 -27.76
CA ASP A 253 -7.30 6.69 -28.45
C ASP A 253 -8.24 6.60 -29.64
N GLY A 254 -8.30 7.66 -30.46
CA GLY A 254 -9.13 7.69 -31.66
C GLY A 254 -8.72 6.65 -32.72
N SER A 255 -7.50 6.14 -32.68
CA SER A 255 -6.99 5.12 -33.59
C SER A 255 -7.12 3.68 -33.04
N THR A 256 -7.33 3.54 -31.72
CA THR A 256 -7.48 2.25 -31.05
C THR A 256 -8.94 1.78 -31.16
N PRO A 257 -9.23 0.58 -31.71
CA PRO A 257 -10.60 0.11 -31.90
C PRO A 257 -11.30 -0.33 -30.61
N PHE A 258 -10.62 -0.40 -29.48
CA PHE A 258 -11.13 -0.83 -28.17
C PHE A 258 -10.77 0.18 -27.07
N GLY A 259 -11.13 -0.09 -25.81
CA GLY A 259 -10.88 0.80 -24.69
C GLY A 259 -12.05 1.73 -24.38
N LEU A 260 -11.81 2.80 -23.62
CA LEU A 260 -12.84 3.80 -23.33
C LEU A 260 -13.23 4.55 -24.61
N LYS A 261 -14.52 4.62 -24.85
CA LYS A 261 -15.15 5.29 -26.01
C LYS A 261 -16.30 6.16 -25.56
N TRP A 262 -16.49 7.28 -26.23
CA TRP A 262 -17.61 8.19 -25.98
C TRP A 262 -17.93 8.98 -27.29
N GLU A 263 -19.13 9.51 -27.40
CA GLU A 263 -19.48 10.43 -28.47
C GLU A 263 -18.80 11.79 -28.25
N LYS A 264 -18.32 12.40 -29.33
CA LYS A 264 -17.67 13.71 -29.26
C LYS A 264 -18.58 14.73 -28.57
N SER A 265 -18.05 15.42 -27.55
CA SER A 265 -18.75 16.42 -26.73
C SER A 265 -19.88 15.88 -25.84
N LYS A 266 -19.99 14.54 -25.65
CA LYS A 266 -20.97 13.89 -24.78
C LYS A 266 -20.30 12.87 -23.88
N PRO A 267 -19.54 13.29 -22.86
CA PRO A 267 -18.79 12.37 -21.99
C PRO A 267 -19.71 11.39 -21.23
N GLU A 268 -20.98 11.76 -21.03
CA GLU A 268 -21.98 10.89 -20.40
C GLU A 268 -22.30 9.61 -21.19
N THR A 269 -21.93 9.56 -22.48
CA THR A 269 -22.11 8.38 -23.35
C THR A 269 -20.97 7.35 -23.18
N VAL A 270 -20.02 7.56 -22.25
CA VAL A 270 -18.83 6.72 -22.09
C VAL A 270 -19.18 5.26 -21.84
N TYR A 271 -18.47 4.38 -22.53
CA TYR A 271 -18.47 2.93 -22.35
C TYR A 271 -17.08 2.38 -22.63
N TYR A 272 -16.84 1.15 -22.24
CA TYR A 272 -15.62 0.43 -22.59
C TYR A 272 -15.92 -0.59 -23.70
N LEU A 273 -15.12 -0.57 -24.75
CA LEU A 273 -15.22 -1.55 -25.83
C LEU A 273 -14.20 -2.65 -25.63
N CYS A 274 -14.67 -3.89 -25.44
CA CYS A 274 -13.86 -5.07 -25.24
C CYS A 274 -12.93 -5.33 -26.43
N GLU A 275 -11.64 -5.61 -26.14
CA GLU A 275 -10.65 -5.82 -27.19
C GLU A 275 -10.80 -7.17 -27.93
N HIS A 276 -11.47 -8.15 -27.34
CA HIS A 276 -11.60 -9.48 -27.92
C HIS A 276 -12.82 -9.58 -28.88
N ASN A 277 -14.00 -9.25 -28.40
CA ASN A 277 -15.25 -9.47 -29.14
C ASN A 277 -16.07 -8.20 -29.35
N GLY A 278 -15.51 -7.01 -29.11
CA GLY A 278 -16.19 -5.73 -29.32
C GLY A 278 -17.45 -5.54 -28.44
N CYS A 279 -17.54 -6.23 -27.31
CA CYS A 279 -18.65 -6.07 -26.37
C CYS A 279 -18.63 -4.67 -25.76
N VAL A 280 -19.80 -4.03 -25.65
CA VAL A 280 -19.97 -2.76 -24.97
C VAL A 280 -20.18 -3.04 -23.48
N ILE A 281 -19.29 -2.48 -22.65
CA ILE A 281 -19.29 -2.67 -21.19
C ILE A 281 -19.53 -1.33 -20.52
N ARG A 282 -20.44 -1.27 -19.58
CA ARG A 282 -20.67 -0.12 -18.70
C ARG A 282 -19.88 -0.28 -17.41
N GLN A 283 -19.48 0.81 -16.77
CA GLN A 283 -18.70 0.76 -15.52
C GLN A 283 -19.38 -0.07 -14.42
N SER A 284 -20.71 -0.02 -14.32
CA SER A 284 -21.48 -0.77 -13.33
C SER A 284 -21.54 -2.29 -13.58
N GLU A 285 -21.19 -2.74 -14.80
CA GLU A 285 -21.21 -4.16 -15.19
C GLU A 285 -19.86 -4.85 -14.90
N LEU A 286 -18.82 -4.06 -14.54
CA LEU A 286 -17.47 -4.59 -14.37
C LEU A 286 -17.35 -5.37 -13.03
N ASP A 287 -17.22 -6.68 -13.12
CA ASP A 287 -16.91 -7.53 -11.96
C ASP A 287 -15.39 -7.64 -11.74
N GLN A 288 -14.88 -6.86 -10.79
CA GLN A 288 -13.47 -6.90 -10.44
C GLN A 288 -13.12 -8.06 -9.50
N LYS A 289 -14.09 -8.71 -8.83
CA LYS A 289 -13.82 -9.81 -7.89
C LYS A 289 -13.26 -11.05 -8.59
N ALA A 290 -13.66 -11.27 -9.84
CA ALA A 290 -13.12 -12.34 -10.68
C ALA A 290 -11.74 -12.01 -11.28
N GLY A 291 -11.25 -10.77 -11.09
CA GLY A 291 -9.99 -10.30 -11.66
C GLY A 291 -8.76 -10.98 -11.07
N ARG A 292 -7.65 -10.89 -11.80
CA ARG A 292 -6.32 -11.33 -11.37
C ARG A 292 -5.21 -10.47 -11.95
N TRP A 293 -4.08 -10.47 -11.28
CA TRP A 293 -2.88 -9.81 -11.73
C TRP A 293 -2.06 -10.76 -12.60
N ILE A 294 -1.71 -10.32 -13.80
CA ILE A 294 -0.91 -11.12 -14.75
C ILE A 294 0.33 -10.30 -15.14
N CYS A 295 1.48 -10.96 -15.15
CA CYS A 295 2.76 -10.38 -15.56
C CYS A 295 2.86 -10.31 -17.08
N ASP A 296 3.12 -9.11 -17.62
CA ASP A 296 3.26 -8.88 -19.07
C ASP A 296 4.36 -9.74 -19.70
N ASN A 297 5.46 -9.94 -18.98
CA ASN A 297 6.67 -10.57 -19.55
C ASN A 297 6.66 -12.10 -19.42
N THR A 298 6.09 -12.63 -18.33
CA THR A 298 6.24 -14.07 -17.99
C THR A 298 4.93 -14.83 -18.01
N GLY A 299 3.79 -14.12 -18.03
CA GLY A 299 2.48 -14.72 -17.85
C GLY A 299 2.21 -15.23 -16.42
N MET A 300 3.17 -15.05 -15.49
CA MET A 300 2.96 -15.36 -14.07
C MET A 300 1.77 -14.56 -13.54
N TRP A 301 0.95 -15.18 -12.70
CA TRP A 301 -0.22 -14.51 -12.18
C TRP A 301 -0.47 -14.77 -10.69
N THR A 302 -1.24 -13.87 -10.08
CA THR A 302 -1.73 -13.99 -8.70
C THR A 302 -3.11 -13.34 -8.56
N ARG A 303 -3.92 -13.82 -7.60
CA ARG A 303 -5.16 -13.15 -7.19
C ARG A 303 -5.00 -12.39 -5.89
N ASP A 304 -4.21 -12.94 -4.98
CA ASP A 304 -4.13 -12.47 -3.60
C ASP A 304 -2.76 -11.88 -3.21
N GLY A 305 -1.75 -11.98 -4.08
CA GLY A 305 -0.39 -11.50 -3.79
C GLY A 305 0.41 -12.36 -2.81
N LEU A 306 -0.09 -13.55 -2.47
CA LEU A 306 0.55 -14.54 -1.58
C LEU A 306 0.91 -15.81 -2.34
N ALA A 307 -0.03 -16.36 -3.11
CA ALA A 307 0.19 -17.47 -4.01
C ALA A 307 0.42 -16.97 -5.44
N TYR A 308 1.45 -17.50 -6.08
CA TYR A 308 1.84 -17.13 -7.44
C TYR A 308 1.85 -18.37 -8.33
N PHE A 309 1.41 -18.20 -9.57
CA PHE A 309 1.26 -19.29 -10.53
C PHE A 309 1.96 -18.92 -11.84
N SER A 310 2.55 -19.92 -12.50
CA SER A 310 3.08 -19.77 -13.86
C SER A 310 1.96 -19.57 -14.87
N ALA A 311 2.29 -19.27 -16.11
CA ALA A 311 1.34 -19.19 -17.21
C ALA A 311 0.59 -20.53 -17.44
N SER A 312 1.22 -21.68 -17.09
CA SER A 312 0.61 -23.01 -17.16
C SER A 312 -0.27 -23.34 -15.95
N GLY A 313 -0.33 -22.46 -14.92
CA GLY A 313 -1.14 -22.66 -13.71
C GLY A 313 -0.46 -23.46 -12.60
N GLU A 314 0.82 -23.75 -12.71
CA GLU A 314 1.61 -24.36 -11.65
C GLU A 314 2.00 -23.34 -10.60
N GLU A 315 1.93 -23.70 -9.33
CA GLU A 315 2.37 -22.81 -8.25
C GLU A 315 3.89 -22.59 -8.31
N VAL A 316 4.30 -21.35 -8.22
CA VAL A 316 5.70 -20.92 -8.28
C VAL A 316 6.07 -20.07 -7.08
N PRO A 317 7.35 -20.02 -6.68
CA PRO A 317 7.78 -19.11 -5.61
C PRO A 317 7.43 -17.66 -5.90
N PRO A 318 7.09 -16.87 -4.87
CA PRO A 318 6.83 -15.44 -5.03
C PRO A 318 8.07 -14.70 -5.54
N PRO A 319 7.90 -13.67 -6.38
CA PRO A 319 9.01 -12.89 -6.89
C PRO A 319 9.62 -12.04 -5.78
N ARG A 320 10.93 -11.86 -5.77
CA ARG A 320 11.61 -10.99 -4.80
C ARG A 320 11.32 -9.50 -5.03
N SER A 321 11.03 -9.12 -6.26
CA SER A 321 10.65 -7.77 -6.69
C SER A 321 9.48 -7.84 -7.65
N ILE A 322 8.47 -7.00 -7.42
CA ILE A 322 7.24 -6.98 -8.22
C ILE A 322 6.77 -5.54 -8.45
N THR A 323 6.28 -5.27 -9.64
CA THR A 323 5.66 -4.00 -10.00
C THR A 323 4.19 -4.23 -10.36
N PHE A 324 3.30 -3.48 -9.72
CA PHE A 324 1.89 -3.42 -10.07
C PHE A 324 1.61 -2.12 -10.83
N HIS A 325 0.80 -2.21 -11.87
CA HIS A 325 0.29 -1.05 -12.60
C HIS A 325 -1.24 -1.01 -12.54
N ILE A 326 -1.78 0.06 -11.96
CA ILE A 326 -3.23 0.27 -11.84
C ILE A 326 -3.59 1.70 -12.19
N TRP A 327 -4.74 1.91 -12.81
CA TRP A 327 -5.18 3.25 -13.16
C TRP A 327 -6.65 3.50 -12.82
N THR A 328 -7.06 4.75 -12.93
CA THR A 328 -8.32 5.29 -12.44
C THR A 328 -9.57 4.55 -12.94
N ALA A 329 -9.54 3.90 -14.11
CA ALA A 329 -10.70 3.18 -14.63
C ALA A 329 -11.20 2.03 -13.76
N TYR A 330 -10.33 1.49 -12.88
CA TYR A 330 -10.69 0.46 -11.89
C TYR A 330 -11.25 1.03 -10.59
N SER A 331 -11.13 2.35 -10.39
CA SER A 331 -11.51 2.99 -9.14
C SER A 331 -13.03 3.18 -9.02
N PRO A 332 -13.66 2.77 -7.92
CA PRO A 332 -15.06 3.09 -7.66
C PRO A 332 -15.26 4.54 -7.19
N PHE A 333 -14.18 5.28 -6.88
CA PHE A 333 -14.23 6.65 -6.36
C PHE A 333 -14.35 7.71 -7.46
N THR A 334 -14.45 7.30 -8.72
CA THR A 334 -14.63 8.17 -9.87
C THR A 334 -15.42 7.44 -10.95
N THR A 335 -16.08 8.19 -11.81
CA THR A 335 -16.79 7.62 -12.96
C THR A 335 -15.92 7.69 -14.20
N TRP A 336 -16.17 6.80 -15.15
CA TRP A 336 -15.50 6.88 -16.47
C TRP A 336 -15.77 8.19 -17.21
N ILE A 337 -16.86 8.88 -16.88
CA ILE A 337 -17.18 10.23 -17.39
C ILE A 337 -16.11 11.26 -16.96
N GLN A 338 -15.48 11.05 -15.80
CA GLN A 338 -14.51 11.99 -15.20
C GLN A 338 -13.06 11.71 -15.62
N ILE A 339 -12.81 10.60 -16.32
CA ILE A 339 -11.51 10.22 -16.84
C ILE A 339 -11.25 10.87 -18.19
#